data_da7c7ec2794279e460f8af8a661375bf
#
_entry.id   da7c7ec2794279e460f8af8a661375bf
#
_cell.length_a   1.000
_cell.length_b   1.000
_cell.length_c   1.000
_cell.angle_alpha   90.00
_cell.angle_beta   90.00
_cell.angle_gamma   90.00
#
_symmetry.space_group_name_H-M   'P 1'
#
loop_
_entity.id
_entity.type
_entity.pdbx_description
1 polymer ?
#
loop_
_entity_poly.entity_id
_entity_poly.type
_entity_poly.pdbx_seq_one_letter_code
_entity_poly.pdbx_strand_id
1 'polypeptide(L)'
;MLLLNRTLIRMAKGLWGWIFVIAGLKLAVLAGTAAFARIISGFLGNVASPELTAAGAWQAVRAALVTAVFVLAAELLTGEAEYRCTAKARQSLRTGIFSKVLTLDVGNIEKMGPVSAITSSVDGVESMQVYYSKYLPGLIYSLLAPIYLFFQLRDIALVPALLLFVVSFILLPVNNVFRGHIEKLKTEYWNSLEDLTGYYLESVRGLTTLKLFDRDEDRTRVLEEKSTNFNNKIMDVMKVNFSSFLLTDGLIYGAVAAAGAIAAWELAAGKIAFSDALMVLLLAYGFFGAVRQLMNATHSALAGVSAADKVEKLLAIDTSRPYHPELGTEPDAYDGIRLEHVSYAYQGRKAALRDVSLDIPRGQTTALVGLSGSGKSTIAGLLMRFYDVEKGRILLEGRDYTSYTPEELRKRVIMVPQTVSLFSGTIGENLRIAAPEASDEELLAALEDVRLKDWVLAQPQGLDTAIGDGGSKLSGGQRQKMGIARALLCRAEYIIFDESTSSVDLESEREIWNCIDELAQTRTLIIISHRLSTIQNAGRIYVLENGRIAEEGGHGELMKHHGLYRRLV
;
A
#
# COMPACT_ATOMS: atom_id res chain seq x y z
N MET A 1 25.92 -0.92 -10.59
CA MET A 1 25.72 -1.90 -9.51
C MET A 1 24.40 -2.60 -9.79
N LEU A 2 24.39 -3.93 -9.75
CA LEU A 2 23.17 -4.72 -9.96
C LEU A 2 22.15 -4.36 -8.87
N LEU A 3 20.85 -4.23 -9.23
CA LEU A 3 19.78 -3.91 -8.29
C LEU A 3 19.43 -5.15 -7.44
N LEU A 4 20.35 -5.57 -6.57
CA LEU A 4 20.14 -6.68 -5.64
C LEU A 4 19.67 -6.10 -4.30
N ASN A 5 18.35 -5.92 -4.13
CA ASN A 5 17.74 -5.48 -2.88
C ASN A 5 17.49 -6.71 -1.97
N ARG A 6 18.07 -6.68 -0.75
CA ARG A 6 17.97 -7.80 0.20
C ARG A 6 16.53 -8.11 0.59
N THR A 7 15.71 -7.09 0.70
CA THR A 7 14.29 -7.20 1.08
C THR A 7 13.50 -7.92 0.00
N LEU A 8 13.65 -7.51 -1.28
CA LEU A 8 13.01 -8.18 -2.40
C LEU A 8 13.48 -9.63 -2.55
N ILE A 9 14.77 -9.90 -2.36
CA ILE A 9 15.32 -11.27 -2.40
C ILE A 9 14.72 -12.13 -1.28
N ARG A 10 14.56 -11.57 -0.07
CA ARG A 10 13.91 -12.28 1.05
C ARG A 10 12.45 -12.59 0.77
N MET A 11 11.74 -11.63 0.18
CA MET A 11 10.34 -11.79 -0.21
C MET A 11 10.14 -12.72 -1.41
N ALA A 12 11.20 -13.05 -2.17
CA ALA A 12 11.18 -14.00 -3.29
C ALA A 12 10.97 -15.47 -2.87
N LYS A 13 10.84 -15.78 -1.57
CA LYS A 13 10.59 -17.14 -1.10
C LYS A 13 9.37 -17.74 -1.82
N GLY A 14 9.57 -18.89 -2.49
CA GLY A 14 8.54 -19.55 -3.30
C GLY A 14 8.42 -19.08 -4.76
N LEU A 15 9.20 -18.07 -5.20
CA LEU A 15 9.23 -17.58 -6.59
C LEU A 15 10.49 -18.04 -7.36
N TRP A 16 11.54 -18.51 -6.66
CA TRP A 16 12.81 -18.90 -7.29
C TRP A 16 12.65 -19.95 -8.38
N GLY A 17 11.75 -20.93 -8.19
CA GLY A 17 11.45 -21.93 -9.21
C GLY A 17 10.99 -21.32 -10.52
N TRP A 18 10.10 -20.34 -10.45
CA TRP A 18 9.61 -19.61 -11.64
C TRP A 18 10.69 -18.75 -12.27
N ILE A 19 11.54 -18.09 -11.48
CA ILE A 19 12.65 -17.27 -11.96
C ILE A 19 13.61 -18.11 -12.80
N PHE A 20 14.00 -19.31 -12.31
CA PHE A 20 14.87 -20.22 -13.05
C PHE A 20 14.18 -20.82 -14.27
N VAL A 21 12.90 -21.16 -14.20
CA VAL A 21 12.12 -21.66 -15.35
C VAL A 21 12.07 -20.58 -16.45
N ILE A 22 11.78 -19.34 -16.13
CA ILE A 22 11.75 -18.23 -17.09
C ILE A 22 13.14 -18.04 -17.73
N ALA A 23 14.21 -18.01 -16.93
CA ALA A 23 15.57 -17.86 -17.44
C ALA A 23 15.97 -19.05 -18.34
N GLY A 24 15.60 -20.28 -17.98
CA GLY A 24 15.83 -21.48 -18.78
C GLY A 24 15.06 -21.47 -20.10
N LEU A 25 13.79 -21.06 -20.08
CA LEU A 25 12.98 -20.92 -21.30
C LEU A 25 13.56 -19.85 -22.24
N LYS A 26 14.01 -18.71 -21.71
CA LYS A 26 14.70 -17.67 -22.51
C LYS A 26 16.00 -18.20 -23.15
N LEU A 27 16.74 -19.03 -22.44
CA LEU A 27 17.91 -19.72 -23.02
C LEU A 27 17.52 -20.76 -24.08
N ALA A 28 16.40 -21.46 -23.89
CA ALA A 28 15.87 -22.38 -24.91
C ALA A 28 15.42 -21.63 -26.16
N VAL A 29 14.78 -20.48 -26.05
CA VAL A 29 14.48 -19.58 -27.17
C VAL A 29 15.77 -19.18 -27.92
N LEU A 30 16.80 -18.76 -27.19
CA LEU A 30 18.10 -18.40 -27.75
C LEU A 30 18.75 -19.58 -28.45
N ALA A 31 18.70 -20.77 -27.87
CA ALA A 31 19.26 -21.98 -28.50
C ALA A 31 18.52 -22.36 -29.77
N GLY A 32 17.18 -22.26 -29.78
CA GLY A 32 16.39 -22.44 -30.98
C GLY A 32 16.70 -21.40 -32.07
N THR A 33 16.86 -20.15 -31.69
CA THR A 33 17.25 -19.06 -32.62
C THR A 33 18.64 -19.30 -33.19
N ALA A 34 19.61 -19.76 -32.39
CA ALA A 34 20.95 -20.11 -32.86
C ALA A 34 20.91 -21.32 -33.81
N ALA A 35 20.11 -22.34 -33.52
CA ALA A 35 19.90 -23.49 -34.40
C ALA A 35 19.27 -23.06 -35.75
N PHE A 36 18.26 -22.19 -35.68
CA PHE A 36 17.64 -21.61 -36.87
C PHE A 36 18.65 -20.84 -37.74
N ALA A 37 19.46 -19.97 -37.09
CA ALA A 37 20.52 -19.23 -37.78
C ALA A 37 21.53 -20.18 -38.47
N ARG A 38 21.90 -21.28 -37.78
CA ARG A 38 22.82 -22.31 -38.34
C ARG A 38 22.22 -23.01 -39.56
N ILE A 39 20.93 -23.35 -39.55
CA ILE A 39 20.23 -23.97 -40.68
C ILE A 39 20.20 -23.01 -41.87
N ILE A 40 19.83 -21.74 -41.63
CA ILE A 40 19.73 -20.72 -42.69
C ILE A 40 21.12 -20.40 -43.27
N SER A 41 22.13 -20.19 -42.43
CA SER A 41 23.49 -19.89 -42.91
C SER A 41 24.08 -21.04 -43.71
N GLY A 42 23.91 -22.30 -43.27
CA GLY A 42 24.34 -23.49 -44.00
C GLY A 42 23.60 -23.67 -45.31
N PHE A 43 22.29 -23.45 -45.34
CA PHE A 43 21.52 -23.49 -46.59
C PHE A 43 21.97 -22.43 -47.60
N LEU A 44 22.09 -21.17 -47.16
CA LEU A 44 22.52 -20.07 -48.03
C LEU A 44 23.98 -20.24 -48.49
N GLY A 45 24.86 -20.81 -47.67
CA GLY A 45 26.23 -21.15 -48.02
C GLY A 45 26.32 -22.14 -49.18
N ASN A 46 25.35 -23.03 -49.26
CA ASN A 46 25.31 -24.08 -50.29
C ASN A 46 24.47 -23.72 -51.53
N VAL A 47 23.77 -22.57 -51.52
CA VAL A 47 22.90 -22.16 -52.65
C VAL A 47 23.67 -22.02 -53.97
N ALA A 48 24.93 -21.58 -53.94
CA ALA A 48 25.79 -21.43 -55.12
C ALA A 48 26.54 -22.72 -55.48
N SER A 49 26.42 -23.81 -54.73
CA SER A 49 27.10 -25.07 -55.02
C SER A 49 26.24 -25.94 -55.92
N PRO A 50 26.89 -26.62 -56.94
CA PRO A 50 26.16 -27.52 -57.83
C PRO A 50 25.62 -28.78 -57.17
N GLU A 51 25.92 -29.01 -55.86
CA GLU A 51 25.48 -30.15 -55.06
C GLU A 51 24.11 -29.94 -54.41
N LEU A 52 23.52 -28.73 -54.49
CA LEU A 52 22.24 -28.46 -53.90
C LEU A 52 21.11 -29.19 -54.63
N THR A 53 20.63 -30.28 -54.04
CA THR A 53 19.48 -31.01 -54.55
C THR A 53 18.16 -30.42 -54.02
N ALA A 54 17.06 -30.57 -54.78
CA ALA A 54 15.73 -30.17 -54.33
C ALA A 54 15.35 -30.85 -53.00
N ALA A 55 15.78 -32.10 -52.79
CA ALA A 55 15.56 -32.83 -51.54
C ALA A 55 16.31 -32.19 -50.37
N GLY A 56 17.55 -31.74 -50.54
CA GLY A 56 18.31 -31.00 -49.52
C GLY A 56 17.70 -29.66 -49.16
N ALA A 57 17.19 -28.92 -50.18
CA ALA A 57 16.46 -27.67 -49.94
C ALA A 57 15.17 -27.89 -49.10
N TRP A 58 14.38 -28.91 -49.43
CA TRP A 58 13.20 -29.28 -48.66
C TRP A 58 13.54 -29.75 -47.24
N GLN A 59 14.67 -30.43 -47.05
CA GLN A 59 15.14 -30.82 -45.71
C GLN A 59 15.50 -29.59 -44.84
N ALA A 60 16.20 -28.60 -45.41
CA ALA A 60 16.52 -27.35 -44.73
C ALA A 60 15.27 -26.55 -44.38
N VAL A 61 14.30 -26.45 -45.32
CA VAL A 61 12.99 -25.79 -45.03
C VAL A 61 12.25 -26.47 -43.89
N ARG A 62 12.17 -27.82 -43.91
CA ARG A 62 11.51 -28.57 -42.80
C ARG A 62 12.22 -28.35 -41.47
N ALA A 63 13.54 -28.40 -41.44
CA ALA A 63 14.32 -28.16 -40.22
C ALA A 63 14.13 -26.73 -39.70
N ALA A 64 14.14 -25.73 -40.60
CA ALA A 64 13.86 -24.33 -40.22
C ALA A 64 12.44 -24.15 -39.69
N LEU A 65 11.45 -24.83 -40.25
CA LEU A 65 10.07 -24.79 -39.81
C LEU A 65 9.90 -25.41 -38.41
N VAL A 66 10.53 -26.56 -38.16
CA VAL A 66 10.51 -27.23 -36.84
C VAL A 66 11.16 -26.35 -35.77
N THR A 67 12.33 -25.75 -36.09
CA THR A 67 13.00 -24.84 -35.15
C THR A 67 12.20 -23.56 -34.90
N ALA A 68 11.53 -23.01 -35.93
CA ALA A 68 10.65 -21.85 -35.77
C ALA A 68 9.44 -22.16 -34.86
N VAL A 69 8.81 -23.34 -35.06
CA VAL A 69 7.70 -23.81 -34.19
C VAL A 69 8.19 -24.01 -32.75
N PHE A 70 9.40 -24.59 -32.58
CA PHE A 70 10.00 -24.74 -31.24
C PHE A 70 10.23 -23.39 -30.57
N VAL A 71 10.81 -22.41 -31.27
CA VAL A 71 11.05 -21.06 -30.75
C VAL A 71 9.72 -20.41 -30.37
N LEU A 72 8.70 -20.51 -31.22
CA LEU A 72 7.37 -19.97 -30.94
C LEU A 72 6.74 -20.62 -29.68
N ALA A 73 6.81 -21.94 -29.57
CA ALA A 73 6.31 -22.67 -28.42
C ALA A 73 7.05 -22.28 -27.14
N ALA A 74 8.39 -22.18 -27.19
CA ALA A 74 9.20 -21.75 -26.05
C ALA A 74 8.91 -20.29 -25.63
N GLU A 75 8.66 -19.39 -26.58
CA GLU A 75 8.28 -18.00 -26.31
C GLU A 75 6.89 -17.92 -25.65
N LEU A 76 5.91 -18.68 -26.13
CA LEU A 76 4.58 -18.77 -25.50
C LEU A 76 4.66 -19.32 -24.07
N LEU A 77 5.49 -20.35 -23.85
CA LEU A 77 5.73 -20.89 -22.51
C LEU A 77 6.45 -19.88 -21.61
N THR A 78 7.35 -19.08 -22.15
CA THR A 78 8.02 -17.99 -21.42
C THR A 78 6.99 -16.95 -20.95
N GLY A 79 6.09 -16.53 -21.85
CA GLY A 79 5.00 -15.60 -21.51
C GLY A 79 4.09 -16.15 -20.43
N GLU A 80 3.69 -17.42 -20.52
CA GLU A 80 2.86 -18.09 -19.50
C GLU A 80 3.60 -18.19 -18.16
N ALA A 81 4.89 -18.54 -18.16
CA ALA A 81 5.71 -18.60 -16.95
C ALA A 81 5.87 -17.21 -16.29
N GLU A 82 6.10 -16.16 -17.10
CA GLU A 82 6.15 -14.76 -16.62
C GLU A 82 4.81 -14.35 -16.00
N TYR A 83 3.68 -14.68 -16.63
CA TYR A 83 2.34 -14.41 -16.12
C TYR A 83 2.10 -15.10 -14.76
N ARG A 84 2.40 -16.41 -14.67
CA ARG A 84 2.23 -17.17 -13.42
C ARG A 84 3.13 -16.67 -12.29
N CYS A 85 4.38 -16.34 -12.61
CA CYS A 85 5.31 -15.73 -11.66
C CYS A 85 4.75 -14.40 -11.13
N THR A 86 4.27 -13.54 -12.04
CA THR A 86 3.65 -12.25 -11.73
C THR A 86 2.43 -12.42 -10.83
N ALA A 87 1.50 -13.32 -11.20
CA ALA A 87 0.28 -13.58 -10.45
C ALA A 87 0.59 -14.07 -9.01
N LYS A 88 1.53 -15.03 -8.88
CA LYS A 88 1.94 -15.55 -7.59
C LYS A 88 2.66 -14.52 -6.73
N ALA A 89 3.54 -13.70 -7.34
CA ALA A 89 4.21 -12.60 -6.64
C ALA A 89 3.19 -11.58 -6.12
N ARG A 90 2.25 -11.15 -6.97
CA ARG A 90 1.16 -10.23 -6.62
C ARG A 90 0.33 -10.77 -5.46
N GLN A 91 -0.12 -12.02 -5.55
CA GLN A 91 -0.92 -12.65 -4.49
C GLN A 91 -0.16 -12.69 -3.17
N SER A 92 1.09 -13.19 -3.17
CA SER A 92 1.91 -13.32 -1.95
C SER A 92 2.18 -11.96 -1.30
N LEU A 93 2.56 -10.95 -2.09
CA LEU A 93 2.85 -9.61 -1.60
C LEU A 93 1.59 -8.92 -1.05
N ARG A 94 0.47 -8.95 -1.80
CA ARG A 94 -0.79 -8.36 -1.35
C ARG A 94 -1.29 -8.99 -0.07
N THR A 95 -1.32 -10.32 0.00
CA THR A 95 -1.74 -11.03 1.22
C THR A 95 -0.85 -10.66 2.40
N GLY A 96 0.48 -10.65 2.22
CA GLY A 96 1.42 -10.31 3.29
C GLY A 96 1.26 -8.86 3.79
N ILE A 97 1.13 -7.90 2.87
CA ILE A 97 0.95 -6.49 3.23
C ILE A 97 -0.42 -6.28 3.88
N PHE A 98 -1.49 -6.83 3.28
CA PHE A 98 -2.85 -6.65 3.78
C PHE A 98 -3.04 -7.28 5.16
N SER A 99 -2.53 -8.50 5.38
CA SER A 99 -2.53 -9.13 6.70
C SER A 99 -1.80 -8.26 7.73
N LYS A 100 -0.66 -7.66 7.36
CA LYS A 100 0.08 -6.78 8.26
C LYS A 100 -0.71 -5.51 8.57
N VAL A 101 -1.29 -4.86 7.55
CA VAL A 101 -2.10 -3.63 7.75
C VAL A 101 -3.27 -3.89 8.70
N LEU A 102 -3.96 -5.04 8.56
CA LEU A 102 -5.05 -5.42 9.47
C LEU A 102 -4.60 -5.72 10.90
N THR A 103 -3.34 -6.08 11.11
CA THR A 103 -2.78 -6.29 12.46
C THR A 103 -2.21 -5.01 13.09
N LEU A 104 -2.09 -3.92 12.32
CA LEU A 104 -1.66 -2.64 12.85
C LEU A 104 -2.75 -2.05 13.75
N ASP A 105 -2.35 -1.44 14.83
CA ASP A 105 -3.26 -0.63 15.64
C ASP A 105 -3.55 0.74 15.01
N VAL A 106 -4.59 1.40 15.50
CA VAL A 106 -5.04 2.72 15.02
C VAL A 106 -3.91 3.75 15.10
N GLY A 107 -3.14 3.74 16.20
CA GLY A 107 -2.04 4.69 16.41
C GLY A 107 -0.93 4.55 15.37
N ASN A 108 -0.62 3.32 14.93
CA ASN A 108 0.38 3.08 13.88
C ASN A 108 -0.14 3.46 12.48
N ILE A 109 -1.42 3.23 12.20
CA ILE A 109 -2.05 3.64 10.94
C ILE A 109 -2.09 5.18 10.83
N GLU A 110 -2.42 5.89 11.91
CA GLU A 110 -2.40 7.36 11.93
C GLU A 110 -1.00 7.94 11.71
N LYS A 111 0.04 7.34 12.30
CA LYS A 111 1.45 7.74 12.12
C LYS A 111 1.89 7.61 10.67
N MET A 112 1.48 6.54 10.00
CA MET A 112 1.87 6.27 8.60
C MET A 112 1.08 7.10 7.60
N GLY A 113 -0.16 7.43 7.93
CA GLY A 113 -1.16 7.98 7.04
C GLY A 113 -1.88 6.90 6.22
N PRO A 114 -3.22 6.88 6.22
CA PRO A 114 -4.01 5.83 5.56
C PRO A 114 -3.75 5.77 4.05
N VAL A 115 -3.52 6.90 3.40
CA VAL A 115 -3.20 6.98 1.96
C VAL A 115 -1.89 6.28 1.65
N SER A 116 -0.85 6.45 2.47
CA SER A 116 0.45 5.80 2.29
C SER A 116 0.37 4.28 2.42
N ALA A 117 -0.46 3.77 3.34
CA ALA A 117 -0.69 2.33 3.49
C ALA A 117 -1.39 1.74 2.25
N ILE A 118 -2.40 2.43 1.70
CA ILE A 118 -3.14 2.01 0.52
C ILE A 118 -2.24 2.03 -0.72
N THR A 119 -1.54 3.13 -0.99
CA THR A 119 -0.66 3.25 -2.16
C THR A 119 0.48 2.24 -2.12
N SER A 120 1.06 1.97 -0.94
CA SER A 120 2.07 0.92 -0.80
C SER A 120 1.51 -0.48 -1.07
N SER A 121 0.25 -0.74 -0.73
CA SER A 121 -0.41 -2.03 -0.92
C SER A 121 -0.85 -2.29 -2.37
N VAL A 122 -1.15 -1.25 -3.13
CA VAL A 122 -1.64 -1.35 -4.52
C VAL A 122 -0.49 -1.06 -5.49
N ASP A 123 -0.03 0.17 -5.56
CA ASP A 123 0.97 0.61 -6.55
C ASP A 123 2.36 0.03 -6.26
N GLY A 124 2.68 -0.13 -4.97
CA GLY A 124 3.93 -0.75 -4.54
C GLY A 124 4.05 -2.19 -5.03
N VAL A 125 3.00 -3.00 -4.89
CA VAL A 125 3.00 -4.39 -5.34
C VAL A 125 3.11 -4.50 -6.86
N GLU A 126 2.39 -3.64 -7.61
CA GLU A 126 2.47 -3.61 -9.07
C GLU A 126 3.89 -3.31 -9.57
N SER A 127 4.61 -2.44 -8.89
CA SER A 127 6.00 -2.13 -9.22
C SER A 127 6.97 -3.26 -8.83
N MET A 128 6.74 -3.92 -7.68
CA MET A 128 7.60 -4.98 -7.17
C MET A 128 7.49 -6.28 -7.98
N GLN A 129 6.32 -6.61 -8.54
CA GLN A 129 6.14 -7.86 -9.31
C GLN A 129 7.07 -7.95 -10.53
N VAL A 130 7.37 -6.80 -11.19
CA VAL A 130 8.25 -6.73 -12.35
C VAL A 130 9.68 -7.15 -12.00
N TYR A 131 10.10 -6.89 -10.76
CA TYR A 131 11.41 -7.34 -10.27
C TYR A 131 11.57 -8.86 -10.32
N TYR A 132 10.51 -9.62 -9.97
CA TYR A 132 10.56 -11.08 -9.95
C TYR A 132 10.33 -11.71 -11.31
N SER A 133 9.41 -11.18 -12.11
CA SER A 133 9.02 -11.78 -13.39
C SER A 133 9.91 -11.40 -14.57
N LYS A 134 10.56 -10.21 -14.51
CA LYS A 134 11.37 -9.72 -15.64
C LYS A 134 12.82 -9.43 -15.26
N TYR A 135 13.06 -8.74 -14.12
CA TYR A 135 14.41 -8.29 -13.79
C TYR A 135 15.32 -9.46 -13.36
N LEU A 136 14.91 -10.26 -12.36
CA LEU A 136 15.73 -11.38 -11.88
C LEU A 136 15.98 -12.46 -12.96
N PRO A 137 14.96 -12.94 -13.70
CA PRO A 137 15.21 -13.87 -14.82
C PRO A 137 16.05 -13.23 -15.91
N GLY A 138 15.82 -11.94 -16.24
CA GLY A 138 16.60 -11.18 -17.21
C GLY A 138 18.05 -11.02 -16.80
N LEU A 139 18.35 -10.87 -15.50
CA LEU A 139 19.71 -10.83 -14.98
C LEU A 139 20.46 -12.15 -15.22
N ILE A 140 19.83 -13.27 -14.88
CA ILE A 140 20.40 -14.61 -15.12
C ILE A 140 20.62 -14.81 -16.63
N TYR A 141 19.63 -14.50 -17.43
CA TYR A 141 19.68 -14.61 -18.89
C TYR A 141 20.77 -13.72 -19.51
N SER A 142 20.92 -12.48 -19.05
CA SER A 142 21.92 -11.54 -19.59
C SER A 142 23.37 -11.96 -19.29
N LEU A 143 23.58 -12.76 -18.26
CA LEU A 143 24.90 -13.33 -17.95
C LEU A 143 25.18 -14.60 -18.78
N LEU A 144 24.18 -15.47 -18.96
CA LEU A 144 24.35 -16.77 -19.60
C LEU A 144 24.27 -16.71 -21.14
N ALA A 145 23.47 -15.81 -21.69
CA ALA A 145 23.28 -15.71 -23.15
C ALA A 145 24.55 -15.37 -23.93
N PRO A 146 25.39 -14.38 -23.55
CA PRO A 146 26.65 -14.12 -24.25
C PRO A 146 27.64 -15.29 -24.13
N ILE A 147 27.66 -15.98 -22.99
CA ILE A 147 28.50 -17.17 -22.79
C ILE A 147 28.09 -18.27 -23.76
N TYR A 148 26.78 -18.55 -23.83
CA TYR A 148 26.26 -19.56 -24.78
C TYR A 148 26.60 -19.22 -26.22
N LEU A 149 26.37 -17.98 -26.66
CA LEU A 149 26.66 -17.56 -28.03
C LEU A 149 28.16 -17.55 -28.36
N PHE A 150 29.00 -17.20 -27.37
CA PHE A 150 30.45 -17.29 -27.56
C PHE A 150 30.88 -18.72 -27.85
N PHE A 151 30.37 -19.72 -27.12
CA PHE A 151 30.67 -21.13 -27.39
C PHE A 151 30.14 -21.61 -28.76
N GLN A 152 29.07 -21.00 -29.29
CA GLN A 152 28.55 -21.32 -30.62
C GLN A 152 29.42 -20.76 -31.77
N LEU A 153 30.10 -19.63 -31.55
CA LEU A 153 30.85 -18.92 -32.58
C LEU A 153 32.37 -19.08 -32.47
N ARG A 154 32.93 -19.47 -31.30
CA ARG A 154 34.38 -19.51 -31.08
C ARG A 154 35.13 -20.42 -32.06
N ASP A 155 34.54 -21.56 -32.45
CA ASP A 155 35.15 -22.55 -33.32
C ASP A 155 34.99 -22.19 -34.81
N ILE A 156 34.14 -21.19 -35.11
CA ILE A 156 33.81 -20.69 -36.44
C ILE A 156 34.63 -19.43 -36.76
N ALA A 157 34.54 -18.41 -35.88
CA ALA A 157 35.19 -17.11 -36.06
C ALA A 157 35.54 -16.53 -34.66
N LEU A 158 36.73 -16.84 -34.16
CA LEU A 158 37.13 -16.51 -32.79
C LEU A 158 37.19 -15.00 -32.56
N VAL A 159 37.73 -14.22 -33.49
CA VAL A 159 37.95 -12.77 -33.30
C VAL A 159 36.61 -12.00 -33.19
N PRO A 160 35.66 -12.16 -34.14
CA PRO A 160 34.32 -11.59 -34.01
C PRO A 160 33.59 -12.07 -32.75
N ALA A 161 33.68 -13.36 -32.40
CA ALA A 161 33.04 -13.90 -31.19
C ALA A 161 33.57 -13.27 -29.92
N LEU A 162 34.89 -13.09 -29.79
CA LEU A 162 35.52 -12.45 -28.65
C LEU A 162 35.15 -10.96 -28.56
N LEU A 163 35.12 -10.23 -29.67
CA LEU A 163 34.69 -8.84 -29.70
C LEU A 163 33.26 -8.69 -29.16
N LEU A 164 32.31 -9.47 -29.70
CA LEU A 164 30.91 -9.42 -29.30
C LEU A 164 30.73 -9.81 -27.80
N PHE A 165 31.45 -10.83 -27.36
CA PHE A 165 31.45 -11.26 -25.98
C PHE A 165 31.92 -10.17 -24.99
N VAL A 166 33.10 -9.58 -25.27
CA VAL A 166 33.67 -8.52 -24.42
C VAL A 166 32.77 -7.31 -24.38
N VAL A 167 32.27 -6.85 -25.55
CA VAL A 167 31.38 -5.67 -25.59
C VAL A 167 30.07 -5.92 -24.85
N SER A 168 29.50 -7.14 -24.88
CA SER A 168 28.27 -7.47 -24.18
C SER A 168 28.43 -7.31 -22.66
N PHE A 169 29.59 -7.66 -22.10
CA PHE A 169 29.87 -7.46 -20.67
C PHE A 169 30.23 -6.00 -20.33
N ILE A 170 30.87 -5.26 -21.25
CA ILE A 170 31.11 -3.82 -21.06
C ILE A 170 29.80 -3.05 -21.02
N LEU A 171 28.78 -3.49 -21.78
CA LEU A 171 27.48 -2.83 -21.85
C LEU A 171 26.71 -2.88 -20.53
N LEU A 172 26.91 -3.90 -19.69
CA LEU A 172 26.23 -4.03 -18.39
C LEU A 172 26.48 -2.84 -17.45
N PRO A 173 27.71 -2.34 -17.24
CA PRO A 173 27.95 -1.16 -16.40
C PRO A 173 27.70 0.18 -17.10
N VAL A 174 27.61 0.25 -18.43
CA VAL A 174 27.44 1.52 -19.18
C VAL A 174 26.20 2.29 -18.71
N ASN A 175 25.14 1.60 -18.41
CA ASN A 175 23.91 2.21 -17.88
C ASN A 175 24.09 2.93 -16.54
N ASN A 176 25.15 2.58 -15.77
CA ASN A 176 25.44 3.23 -14.50
C ASN A 176 26.14 4.58 -14.66
N VAL A 177 26.74 4.87 -15.83
CA VAL A 177 27.45 6.13 -16.08
C VAL A 177 26.49 7.33 -15.92
N PHE A 178 25.26 7.20 -16.41
CA PHE A 178 24.25 8.26 -16.34
C PHE A 178 23.39 8.22 -15.05
N ARG A 179 23.55 7.19 -14.24
CA ARG A 179 22.65 6.90 -13.12
C ARG A 179 22.51 8.05 -12.13
N GLY A 180 23.61 8.61 -11.65
CA GLY A 180 23.56 9.68 -10.65
C GLY A 180 22.87 10.95 -11.17
N HIS A 181 23.09 11.27 -12.45
CA HIS A 181 22.45 12.41 -13.08
C HIS A 181 20.95 12.17 -13.33
N ILE A 182 20.60 10.97 -13.77
CA ILE A 182 19.19 10.54 -13.96
C ILE A 182 18.45 10.53 -12.62
N GLU A 183 19.04 10.05 -11.53
CA GLU A 183 18.41 10.01 -10.20
C GLU A 183 18.07 11.44 -9.70
N LYS A 184 18.97 12.40 -9.89
CA LYS A 184 18.70 13.81 -9.54
C LYS A 184 17.54 14.39 -10.35
N LEU A 185 17.59 14.25 -11.68
CA LEU A 185 16.52 14.73 -12.57
C LEU A 185 15.17 14.06 -12.30
N LYS A 186 15.17 12.77 -11.98
CA LYS A 186 13.95 12.07 -11.58
C LYS A 186 13.36 12.60 -10.28
N THR A 187 14.18 12.95 -9.30
CA THR A 187 13.69 13.57 -8.06
C THR A 187 13.01 14.91 -8.35
N GLU A 188 13.64 15.76 -9.18
CA GLU A 188 13.04 17.04 -9.59
C GLU A 188 11.74 16.86 -10.38
N TYR A 189 11.68 15.85 -11.26
CA TYR A 189 10.48 15.45 -11.98
C TYR A 189 9.36 15.05 -11.03
N TRP A 190 9.62 14.13 -10.07
CA TRP A 190 8.62 13.68 -9.11
C TRP A 190 8.11 14.81 -8.22
N ASN A 191 8.97 15.68 -7.75
CA ASN A 191 8.58 16.84 -6.95
C ASN A 191 7.68 17.80 -7.76
N SER A 192 8.00 18.02 -9.03
CA SER A 192 7.19 18.86 -9.92
C SER A 192 5.84 18.24 -10.25
N LEU A 193 5.76 16.90 -10.41
CA LEU A 193 4.51 16.16 -10.59
C LEU A 193 3.63 16.23 -9.34
N GLU A 194 4.22 16.05 -8.15
CA GLU A 194 3.52 16.13 -6.87
C GLU A 194 2.93 17.53 -6.65
N ASP A 195 3.71 18.57 -6.94
CA ASP A 195 3.28 19.98 -6.84
C ASP A 195 2.12 20.28 -7.82
N LEU A 196 2.23 19.84 -9.08
CA LEU A 196 1.17 19.98 -10.08
C LEU A 196 -0.10 19.24 -9.67
N THR A 197 0.05 17.96 -9.26
CA THR A 197 -1.08 17.10 -8.89
C THR A 197 -1.76 17.60 -7.62
N GLY A 198 -0.98 18.03 -6.62
CA GLY A 198 -1.51 18.64 -5.39
C GLY A 198 -2.33 19.87 -5.68
N TYR A 199 -1.80 20.78 -6.50
CA TYR A 199 -2.48 22.00 -6.91
C TYR A 199 -3.76 21.74 -7.71
N TYR A 200 -3.73 20.73 -8.61
CA TYR A 200 -4.90 20.31 -9.38
C TYR A 200 -6.01 19.76 -8.47
N LEU A 201 -5.67 18.83 -7.58
CA LEU A 201 -6.63 18.23 -6.63
C LEU A 201 -7.24 19.28 -5.69
N GLU A 202 -6.43 20.21 -5.19
CA GLU A 202 -6.92 21.34 -4.38
C GLU A 202 -7.89 22.20 -5.18
N SER A 203 -7.58 22.50 -6.45
CA SER A 203 -8.43 23.30 -7.33
C SER A 203 -9.79 22.61 -7.60
N VAL A 204 -9.78 21.29 -7.82
CA VAL A 204 -11.01 20.51 -8.02
C VAL A 204 -11.85 20.48 -6.74
N ARG A 205 -11.24 20.25 -5.58
CA ARG A 205 -11.94 20.27 -4.29
C ARG A 205 -12.52 21.64 -3.96
N GLY A 206 -11.80 22.70 -4.31
CA GLY A 206 -12.24 24.08 -4.12
C GLY A 206 -13.04 24.68 -5.28
N LEU A 207 -13.46 23.89 -6.29
CA LEU A 207 -14.06 24.40 -7.51
C LEU A 207 -15.30 25.26 -7.25
N THR A 208 -16.16 24.85 -6.33
CA THR A 208 -17.33 25.65 -5.93
C THR A 208 -16.92 27.01 -5.40
N THR A 209 -15.89 27.06 -4.54
CA THR A 209 -15.36 28.33 -4.00
C THR A 209 -14.76 29.21 -5.10
N LEU A 210 -13.98 28.61 -6.01
CA LEU A 210 -13.39 29.34 -7.14
C LEU A 210 -14.47 29.98 -8.02
N LYS A 211 -15.54 29.23 -8.32
CA LYS A 211 -16.68 29.73 -9.10
C LYS A 211 -17.49 30.81 -8.36
N LEU A 212 -17.66 30.69 -7.03
CA LEU A 212 -18.33 31.68 -6.22
C LEU A 212 -17.61 33.04 -6.20
N PHE A 213 -16.28 33.02 -6.28
CA PHE A 213 -15.47 34.24 -6.24
C PHE A 213 -14.88 34.63 -7.59
N ASP A 214 -15.28 33.95 -8.70
CA ASP A 214 -14.83 34.23 -10.07
C ASP A 214 -13.31 34.26 -10.22
N ARG A 215 -12.65 33.24 -9.62
CA ARG A 215 -11.18 33.11 -9.55
C ARG A 215 -10.63 31.88 -10.28
N ASP A 216 -11.42 31.26 -11.11
CA ASP A 216 -11.01 30.08 -11.88
C ASP A 216 -9.98 30.40 -12.98
N GLU A 217 -10.04 31.59 -13.60
CA GLU A 217 -9.03 32.01 -14.59
C GLU A 217 -7.65 32.21 -13.95
N ASP A 218 -7.58 32.88 -12.78
CA ASP A 218 -6.33 33.04 -12.05
C ASP A 218 -5.72 31.68 -11.66
N ARG A 219 -6.59 30.75 -11.24
CA ARG A 219 -6.18 29.39 -10.87
C ARG A 219 -5.67 28.61 -12.08
N THR A 220 -6.31 28.77 -13.25
CA THR A 220 -5.91 28.16 -14.52
C THR A 220 -4.53 28.64 -14.95
N ARG A 221 -4.25 29.92 -14.87
CA ARG A 221 -2.94 30.49 -15.22
C ARG A 221 -1.80 29.89 -14.40
N VAL A 222 -1.99 29.77 -13.07
CA VAL A 222 -0.99 29.12 -12.21
C VAL A 222 -0.84 27.62 -12.54
N LEU A 223 -1.94 26.94 -12.89
CA LEU A 223 -1.91 25.54 -13.32
C LEU A 223 -1.09 25.37 -14.62
N GLU A 224 -1.25 26.28 -15.58
CA GLU A 224 -0.47 26.31 -16.83
C GLU A 224 1.02 26.53 -16.58
N GLU A 225 1.38 27.43 -15.66
CA GLU A 225 2.77 27.65 -15.25
C GLU A 225 3.38 26.38 -14.64
N LYS A 226 2.67 25.74 -13.69
CA LYS A 226 3.12 24.49 -13.08
C LYS A 226 3.21 23.35 -14.10
N SER A 227 2.27 23.26 -15.03
CA SER A 227 2.29 22.29 -16.13
C SER A 227 3.49 22.51 -17.05
N THR A 228 3.81 23.75 -17.38
CA THR A 228 4.98 24.10 -18.18
C THR A 228 6.28 23.73 -17.47
N ASN A 229 6.38 24.01 -16.17
CA ASN A 229 7.54 23.60 -15.37
C ASN A 229 7.69 22.07 -15.34
N PHE A 230 6.60 21.33 -15.12
CA PHE A 230 6.59 19.88 -15.16
C PHE A 230 7.04 19.33 -16.53
N ASN A 231 6.53 19.91 -17.63
CA ASN A 231 6.91 19.53 -18.97
C ASN A 231 8.42 19.75 -19.24
N ASN A 232 8.99 20.87 -18.75
CA ASN A 232 10.42 21.12 -18.86
C ASN A 232 11.24 20.05 -18.10
N LYS A 233 10.80 19.64 -16.90
CA LYS A 233 11.46 18.57 -16.15
C LYS A 233 11.37 17.21 -16.85
N ILE A 234 10.23 16.90 -17.50
CA ILE A 234 10.12 15.72 -18.38
C ILE A 234 11.15 15.78 -19.49
N MET A 235 11.23 16.93 -20.19
CA MET A 235 12.15 17.08 -21.31
C MET A 235 13.62 16.92 -20.89
N ASP A 236 14.00 17.37 -19.70
CA ASP A 236 15.37 17.20 -19.19
C ASP A 236 15.67 15.71 -18.88
N VAL A 237 14.72 14.97 -18.29
CA VAL A 237 14.84 13.51 -18.13
C VAL A 237 14.95 12.81 -19.49
N MET A 238 14.12 13.23 -20.47
CA MET A 238 14.14 12.67 -21.82
C MET A 238 15.47 12.90 -22.53
N LYS A 239 16.07 14.10 -22.46
CA LYS A 239 17.38 14.39 -23.07
C LYS A 239 18.45 13.41 -22.58
N VAL A 240 18.51 13.16 -21.26
CA VAL A 240 19.49 12.22 -20.69
C VAL A 240 19.20 10.79 -21.09
N ASN A 241 17.92 10.39 -21.11
CA ASN A 241 17.54 9.06 -21.59
C ASN A 241 17.95 8.85 -23.07
N PHE A 242 17.68 9.81 -23.96
CA PHE A 242 18.09 9.72 -25.36
C PHE A 242 19.62 9.66 -25.52
N SER A 243 20.36 10.44 -24.73
CA SER A 243 21.84 10.36 -24.73
C SER A 243 22.33 8.98 -24.30
N SER A 244 21.68 8.39 -23.28
CA SER A 244 22.01 7.03 -22.84
C SER A 244 21.69 5.98 -23.89
N PHE A 245 20.55 6.11 -24.60
CA PHE A 245 20.20 5.21 -25.70
C PHE A 245 21.17 5.35 -26.88
N LEU A 246 21.54 6.59 -27.24
CA LEU A 246 22.50 6.82 -28.33
C LEU A 246 23.84 6.15 -28.04
N LEU A 247 24.36 6.27 -26.81
CA LEU A 247 25.59 5.59 -26.42
C LEU A 247 25.45 4.07 -26.45
N THR A 248 24.38 3.56 -25.89
CA THR A 248 24.14 2.11 -25.80
C THR A 248 23.94 1.49 -27.17
N ASP A 249 23.05 2.07 -27.99
CA ASP A 249 22.78 1.57 -29.35
C ASP A 249 23.99 1.79 -30.27
N GLY A 250 24.73 2.90 -30.11
CA GLY A 250 25.99 3.14 -30.79
C GLY A 250 27.03 2.05 -30.52
N LEU A 251 27.18 1.62 -29.27
CA LEU A 251 28.05 0.50 -28.90
C LEU A 251 27.57 -0.83 -29.49
N ILE A 252 26.26 -1.10 -29.43
CA ILE A 252 25.67 -2.35 -29.97
C ILE A 252 25.88 -2.42 -31.47
N TYR A 253 25.40 -1.43 -32.23
CA TYR A 253 25.49 -1.43 -33.68
C TYR A 253 26.94 -1.28 -34.17
N GLY A 254 27.78 -0.53 -33.46
CA GLY A 254 29.21 -0.43 -33.71
C GLY A 254 29.91 -1.78 -33.55
N ALA A 255 29.58 -2.54 -32.49
CA ALA A 255 30.14 -3.87 -32.27
C ALA A 255 29.66 -4.90 -33.34
N VAL A 256 28.36 -4.85 -33.69
CA VAL A 256 27.81 -5.69 -34.78
C VAL A 256 28.46 -5.38 -36.10
N ALA A 257 28.61 -4.10 -36.46
CA ALA A 257 29.27 -3.67 -37.69
C ALA A 257 30.75 -4.08 -37.71
N ALA A 258 31.48 -3.89 -36.60
CA ALA A 258 32.87 -4.29 -36.49
C ALA A 258 33.04 -5.83 -36.60
N ALA A 259 32.19 -6.60 -35.94
CA ALA A 259 32.21 -8.08 -36.04
C ALA A 259 31.91 -8.54 -37.48
N GLY A 260 30.94 -7.90 -38.15
CA GLY A 260 30.61 -8.16 -39.54
C GLY A 260 31.76 -7.81 -40.51
N ALA A 261 32.44 -6.67 -40.29
CA ALA A 261 33.60 -6.24 -41.08
C ALA A 261 34.79 -7.21 -40.91
N ILE A 262 35.04 -7.65 -39.66
CA ILE A 262 36.09 -8.66 -39.39
C ILE A 262 35.74 -10.00 -40.04
N ALA A 263 34.49 -10.46 -39.94
CA ALA A 263 34.03 -11.69 -40.57
C ALA A 263 34.15 -11.62 -42.13
N ALA A 264 33.78 -10.47 -42.72
CA ALA A 264 33.94 -10.22 -44.16
C ALA A 264 35.42 -10.23 -44.59
N TRP A 265 36.30 -9.64 -43.76
CA TRP A 265 37.73 -9.67 -44.02
C TRP A 265 38.32 -11.09 -43.91
N GLU A 266 37.93 -11.89 -42.90
CA GLU A 266 38.33 -13.28 -42.75
C GLU A 266 37.81 -14.16 -43.91
N LEU A 267 36.59 -13.90 -44.38
CA LEU A 267 36.02 -14.55 -45.58
C LEU A 267 36.85 -14.21 -46.82
N ALA A 268 37.14 -12.92 -47.06
CA ALA A 268 37.96 -12.50 -48.19
C ALA A 268 39.39 -13.06 -48.14
N ALA A 269 39.92 -13.28 -46.94
CA ALA A 269 41.22 -13.95 -46.74
C ALA A 269 41.15 -15.49 -46.86
N GLY A 270 39.98 -16.07 -47.14
CA GLY A 270 39.78 -17.53 -47.23
C GLY A 270 39.90 -18.30 -45.91
N LYS A 271 39.80 -17.61 -44.75
CA LYS A 271 39.93 -18.22 -43.43
C LYS A 271 38.65 -18.86 -42.94
N ILE A 272 37.48 -18.33 -43.34
CA ILE A 272 36.16 -18.84 -42.99
C ILE A 272 35.29 -19.00 -44.21
N ALA A 273 34.28 -19.87 -44.16
CA ALA A 273 33.32 -20.05 -45.24
C ALA A 273 32.25 -18.91 -45.23
N PHE A 274 31.53 -18.75 -46.34
CA PHE A 274 30.43 -17.78 -46.44
C PHE A 274 29.33 -18.05 -45.45
N SER A 275 28.99 -19.34 -45.21
CA SER A 275 28.05 -19.77 -44.18
C SER A 275 28.45 -19.28 -42.78
N ASP A 276 29.75 -19.29 -42.49
CA ASP A 276 30.30 -18.91 -41.16
C ASP A 276 30.22 -17.40 -40.95
N ALA A 277 30.58 -16.60 -41.98
CA ALA A 277 30.45 -15.16 -41.94
C ALA A 277 28.98 -14.74 -41.78
N LEU A 278 28.06 -15.43 -42.46
CA LEU A 278 26.61 -15.19 -42.33
C LEU A 278 26.11 -15.55 -40.94
N MET A 279 26.59 -16.66 -40.35
CA MET A 279 26.23 -17.07 -38.99
C MET A 279 26.67 -16.03 -37.94
N VAL A 280 27.86 -15.44 -38.08
CA VAL A 280 28.34 -14.34 -37.23
C VAL A 280 27.35 -13.17 -37.27
N LEU A 281 26.93 -12.75 -38.47
CA LEU A 281 25.99 -11.63 -38.66
C LEU A 281 24.62 -11.93 -38.03
N LEU A 282 24.07 -13.14 -38.26
CA LEU A 282 22.77 -13.53 -37.72
C LEU A 282 22.74 -13.59 -36.21
N LEU A 283 23.84 -14.01 -35.58
CA LEU A 283 23.91 -14.14 -34.12
C LEU A 283 24.48 -12.91 -33.40
N ALA A 284 25.14 -11.98 -34.10
CA ALA A 284 25.80 -10.83 -33.50
C ALA A 284 24.86 -10.00 -32.62
N TYR A 285 23.65 -9.72 -33.09
CA TYR A 285 22.66 -8.98 -32.34
C TYR A 285 22.18 -9.74 -31.09
N GLY A 286 22.18 -11.09 -31.14
CA GLY A 286 21.76 -11.95 -30.02
C GLY A 286 22.60 -11.75 -28.75
N PHE A 287 23.89 -11.39 -28.87
CA PHE A 287 24.76 -11.08 -27.74
C PHE A 287 24.22 -9.90 -26.87
N PHE A 288 23.54 -8.97 -27.52
CA PHE A 288 23.09 -7.73 -26.87
C PHE A 288 21.62 -7.77 -26.50
N GLY A 289 20.82 -8.65 -27.11
CA GLY A 289 19.38 -8.74 -26.86
C GLY A 289 19.04 -9.02 -25.40
N ALA A 290 19.78 -9.92 -24.75
CA ALA A 290 19.62 -10.26 -23.33
C ALA A 290 19.94 -9.06 -22.42
N VAL A 291 21.04 -8.35 -22.71
CA VAL A 291 21.47 -7.16 -21.95
C VAL A 291 20.45 -6.02 -22.13
N ARG A 292 19.94 -5.81 -23.33
CA ARG A 292 18.92 -4.80 -23.63
C ARG A 292 17.60 -5.08 -22.91
N GLN A 293 17.17 -6.35 -22.85
CA GLN A 293 16.00 -6.75 -22.06
C GLN A 293 16.20 -6.45 -20.57
N LEU A 294 17.38 -6.76 -20.02
CA LEU A 294 17.72 -6.43 -18.62
C LEU A 294 17.69 -4.92 -18.39
N MET A 295 18.24 -4.11 -19.29
CA MET A 295 18.23 -2.64 -19.19
C MET A 295 16.80 -2.10 -19.13
N ASN A 296 15.91 -2.57 -20.01
CA ASN A 296 14.50 -2.18 -19.99
C ASN A 296 13.80 -2.60 -18.70
N ALA A 297 14.06 -3.83 -18.21
CA ALA A 297 13.50 -4.31 -16.95
C ALA A 297 14.04 -3.52 -15.73
N THR A 298 15.28 -3.01 -15.80
CA THR A 298 15.90 -2.23 -14.71
C THR A 298 15.13 -0.95 -14.41
N HIS A 299 14.62 -0.24 -15.42
CA HIS A 299 13.85 0.99 -15.20
C HIS A 299 12.57 0.73 -14.40
N SER A 300 11.84 -0.34 -14.72
CA SER A 300 10.64 -0.75 -13.99
C SER A 300 10.96 -1.33 -12.61
N ALA A 301 12.08 -2.07 -12.50
CA ALA A 301 12.54 -2.65 -11.24
C ALA A 301 12.99 -1.60 -10.21
N LEU A 302 13.50 -0.44 -10.64
CA LEU A 302 13.85 0.67 -9.74
C LEU A 302 12.65 1.17 -8.94
N ALA A 303 11.49 1.31 -9.57
CA ALA A 303 10.25 1.67 -8.88
C ALA A 303 9.87 0.59 -7.83
N GLY A 304 10.05 -0.69 -8.19
CA GLY A 304 9.85 -1.82 -7.28
C GLY A 304 10.79 -1.82 -6.08
N VAL A 305 12.06 -1.44 -6.24
CA VAL A 305 13.02 -1.31 -5.13
C VAL A 305 12.60 -0.18 -4.19
N SER A 306 12.22 0.97 -4.71
CA SER A 306 11.73 2.10 -3.89
C SER A 306 10.44 1.74 -3.13
N ALA A 307 9.53 0.98 -3.76
CA ALA A 307 8.33 0.49 -3.11
C ALA A 307 8.65 -0.54 -2.01
N ALA A 308 9.65 -1.41 -2.25
CA ALA A 308 10.06 -2.43 -1.29
C ALA A 308 10.58 -1.82 0.02
N ASP A 309 11.30 -0.70 -0.05
CA ASP A 309 11.81 0.00 1.14
C ASP A 309 10.65 0.56 2.01
N LYS A 310 9.57 1.03 1.36
CA LYS A 310 8.35 1.47 2.07
C LYS A 310 7.61 0.28 2.69
N VAL A 311 7.46 -0.80 1.92
CA VAL A 311 6.82 -2.03 2.40
C VAL A 311 7.64 -2.68 3.53
N GLU A 312 8.97 -2.66 3.47
CA GLU A 312 9.81 -3.15 4.56
C GLU A 312 9.58 -2.37 5.85
N LYS A 313 9.52 -1.04 5.78
CA LYS A 313 9.19 -0.19 6.94
C LYS A 313 7.82 -0.54 7.51
N LEU A 314 6.82 -0.76 6.65
CA LEU A 314 5.49 -1.19 7.06
C LEU A 314 5.52 -2.55 7.76
N LEU A 315 6.19 -3.54 7.17
CA LEU A 315 6.29 -4.89 7.74
C LEU A 315 7.12 -4.95 9.02
N ALA A 316 8.07 -4.03 9.19
CA ALA A 316 8.93 -3.92 10.37
C ALA A 316 8.24 -3.23 11.56
N ILE A 317 7.06 -2.63 11.38
CA ILE A 317 6.33 -2.04 12.50
C ILE A 317 6.02 -3.14 13.51
N ASP A 318 6.47 -2.94 14.74
CA ASP A 318 6.13 -3.84 15.83
C ASP A 318 4.64 -3.67 16.16
N THR A 319 3.90 -4.78 16.12
CA THR A 319 2.48 -4.85 16.50
C THR A 319 2.31 -5.47 17.87
N SER A 320 3.39 -5.90 18.51
CA SER A 320 3.35 -6.37 19.89
C SER A 320 3.04 -5.21 20.82
N ARG A 321 2.10 -5.43 21.70
CA ARG A 321 1.77 -4.48 22.76
C ARG A 321 2.27 -5.04 24.07
N PRO A 322 2.67 -4.17 25.03
CA PRO A 322 3.00 -4.61 26.36
C PRO A 322 1.84 -5.46 26.92
N TYR A 323 2.13 -6.69 27.29
CA TYR A 323 1.17 -7.58 27.92
C TYR A 323 1.80 -8.15 29.18
N HIS A 324 1.22 -7.81 30.33
CA HIS A 324 1.72 -8.11 31.66
C HIS A 324 0.65 -8.84 32.47
N PRO A 325 0.36 -10.12 32.17
CA PRO A 325 -0.67 -10.89 32.87
C PRO A 325 -0.35 -11.09 34.36
N GLU A 326 0.91 -10.90 34.77
CA GLU A 326 1.38 -10.96 36.15
C GLU A 326 0.90 -9.76 37.00
N LEU A 327 0.49 -8.65 36.40
CA LEU A 327 -0.08 -7.52 37.10
C LEU A 327 -1.52 -7.84 37.53
N GLY A 328 -1.66 -8.48 38.68
CA GLY A 328 -2.93 -8.91 39.24
C GLY A 328 -3.83 -7.75 39.68
N THR A 329 -4.97 -8.09 40.28
CA THR A 329 -5.88 -7.12 40.88
C THR A 329 -5.27 -6.57 42.17
N GLU A 330 -5.29 -5.25 42.36
CA GLU A 330 -4.86 -4.61 43.61
C GLU A 330 -5.83 -4.96 44.75
N PRO A 331 -5.36 -5.05 46.02
CA PRO A 331 -6.19 -5.41 47.17
C PRO A 331 -7.39 -4.47 47.40
N ASP A 332 -7.23 -3.18 47.09
CA ASP A 332 -8.27 -2.14 47.19
C ASP A 332 -8.82 -1.80 45.81
N ALA A 333 -9.25 -2.83 45.04
CA ALA A 333 -9.71 -2.69 43.69
C ALA A 333 -10.88 -1.70 43.59
N TYR A 334 -10.64 -0.59 42.87
CA TYR A 334 -11.68 0.37 42.53
C TYR A 334 -12.65 -0.25 41.52
N ASP A 335 -13.95 -0.20 41.83
CA ASP A 335 -14.98 -0.71 40.91
C ASP A 335 -15.28 0.34 39.83
N GLY A 336 -14.63 0.19 38.69
CA GLY A 336 -14.71 1.14 37.58
C GLY A 336 -13.39 1.27 36.83
N ILE A 337 -13.23 2.39 36.12
CA ILE A 337 -11.97 2.74 35.44
C ILE A 337 -11.29 3.87 36.18
N ARG A 338 -9.99 3.76 36.45
CA ARG A 338 -9.17 4.78 37.08
C ARG A 338 -7.95 5.09 36.24
N LEU A 339 -7.72 6.38 35.98
CA LEU A 339 -6.49 6.89 35.44
C LEU A 339 -5.64 7.48 36.54
N GLU A 340 -4.37 7.09 36.62
CA GLU A 340 -3.43 7.56 37.64
C GLU A 340 -2.21 8.19 36.98
N HIS A 341 -2.06 9.51 37.15
CA HIS A 341 -0.93 10.31 36.69
C HIS A 341 -0.61 10.12 35.20
N VAL A 342 -1.64 9.95 34.36
CA VAL A 342 -1.51 9.61 32.95
C VAL A 342 -0.99 10.82 32.16
N SER A 343 0.12 10.57 31.42
CA SER A 343 0.66 11.53 30.47
C SER A 343 0.83 10.85 29.11
N TYR A 344 0.54 11.60 28.05
CA TYR A 344 0.64 11.10 26.68
C TYR A 344 0.94 12.23 25.69
N ALA A 345 1.82 11.95 24.71
CA ALA A 345 2.08 12.84 23.59
C ALA A 345 2.00 12.07 22.26
N TYR A 346 1.38 12.67 21.25
CA TYR A 346 1.49 12.17 19.89
C TYR A 346 2.91 12.46 19.35
N GLN A 347 3.50 11.53 18.60
CA GLN A 347 4.85 11.68 18.07
C GLN A 347 5.03 13.03 17.34
N GLY A 348 6.09 13.75 17.71
CA GLY A 348 6.42 15.05 17.13
C GLY A 348 5.48 16.22 17.52
N ARG A 349 4.56 16.01 18.45
CA ARG A 349 3.62 17.05 18.94
C ARG A 349 3.82 17.34 20.42
N LYS A 350 3.25 18.44 20.89
CA LYS A 350 3.19 18.78 22.33
C LYS A 350 2.36 17.72 23.06
N ALA A 351 2.66 17.53 24.35
CA ALA A 351 1.92 16.61 25.20
C ALA A 351 0.41 16.90 25.15
N ALA A 352 -0.36 15.89 24.79
CA ALA A 352 -1.81 15.95 24.69
C ALA A 352 -2.47 15.78 26.08
N LEU A 353 -1.85 14.97 26.95
CA LEU A 353 -2.25 14.80 28.35
C LEU A 353 -1.03 14.99 29.26
N ARG A 354 -1.24 15.63 30.41
CA ARG A 354 -0.20 15.99 31.37
C ARG A 354 -0.67 15.72 32.77
N ASP A 355 -0.25 14.59 33.34
CA ASP A 355 -0.54 14.24 34.74
C ASP A 355 -2.04 14.21 35.02
N VAL A 356 -2.80 13.48 34.19
CA VAL A 356 -4.25 13.34 34.32
C VAL A 356 -4.57 12.19 35.25
N SER A 357 -5.33 12.50 36.31
CA SER A 357 -5.91 11.51 37.22
C SER A 357 -7.43 11.71 37.27
N LEU A 358 -8.20 10.64 37.05
CA LEU A 358 -9.65 10.67 37.09
C LEU A 358 -10.24 9.29 37.39
N ASP A 359 -11.43 9.27 37.93
CA ASP A 359 -12.19 8.09 38.29
C ASP A 359 -13.50 8.03 37.49
N ILE A 360 -13.80 6.87 36.93
CA ILE A 360 -15.05 6.55 36.25
C ILE A 360 -15.74 5.42 37.02
N PRO A 361 -16.65 5.73 37.94
CA PRO A 361 -17.34 4.72 38.75
C PRO A 361 -18.25 3.84 37.87
N ARG A 362 -18.30 2.56 38.18
CA ARG A 362 -19.20 1.62 37.54
C ARG A 362 -20.66 2.00 37.74
N GLY A 363 -21.50 1.83 36.72
CA GLY A 363 -22.93 2.13 36.75
C GLY A 363 -23.27 3.63 36.83
N GLN A 364 -22.30 4.52 36.57
CA GLN A 364 -22.52 5.95 36.56
C GLN A 364 -22.14 6.57 35.20
N THR A 365 -22.72 7.74 34.95
CA THR A 365 -22.33 8.54 33.76
C THR A 365 -21.25 9.54 34.18
N THR A 366 -20.09 9.49 33.51
CA THR A 366 -19.00 10.45 33.67
C THR A 366 -18.89 11.30 32.40
N ALA A 367 -18.87 12.63 32.57
CA ALA A 367 -18.72 13.55 31.43
C ALA A 367 -17.31 14.14 31.38
N LEU A 368 -16.73 14.18 30.18
CA LEU A 368 -15.47 14.86 29.85
C LEU A 368 -15.77 16.10 29.02
N VAL A 369 -15.47 17.28 29.55
CA VAL A 369 -15.82 18.58 28.97
C VAL A 369 -14.56 19.43 28.77
N GLY A 370 -14.56 20.33 27.82
CA GLY A 370 -13.43 21.23 27.54
C GLY A 370 -13.38 21.69 26.10
N LEU A 371 -12.56 22.68 25.80
CA LEU A 371 -12.37 23.20 24.45
C LEU A 371 -11.81 22.13 23.49
N SER A 372 -11.96 22.37 22.19
CA SER A 372 -11.32 21.51 21.18
C SER A 372 -9.80 21.46 21.41
N GLY A 373 -9.23 20.26 21.32
CA GLY A 373 -7.79 20.06 21.58
C GLY A 373 -7.39 19.99 23.06
N SER A 374 -8.33 19.98 24.02
CA SER A 374 -8.03 19.85 25.46
C SER A 374 -7.56 18.46 25.89
N GLY A 375 -7.70 17.41 25.05
CA GLY A 375 -7.26 16.04 25.34
C GLY A 375 -8.38 15.02 25.54
N LYS A 376 -9.66 15.38 25.40
CA LYS A 376 -10.82 14.48 25.61
C LYS A 376 -10.77 13.22 24.72
N SER A 377 -10.66 13.38 23.41
CA SER A 377 -10.59 12.23 22.49
C SER A 377 -9.29 11.42 22.66
N THR A 378 -8.23 12.04 23.22
CA THR A 378 -7.01 11.30 23.61
C THR A 378 -7.30 10.37 24.79
N ILE A 379 -8.07 10.81 25.78
CA ILE A 379 -8.52 9.93 26.89
C ILE A 379 -9.33 8.77 26.31
N ALA A 380 -10.31 9.03 25.43
CA ALA A 380 -11.08 7.96 24.79
C ALA A 380 -10.18 6.96 24.04
N GLY A 381 -9.21 7.45 23.28
CA GLY A 381 -8.24 6.60 22.55
C GLY A 381 -7.37 5.75 23.48
N LEU A 382 -6.98 6.26 24.64
CA LEU A 382 -6.27 5.51 25.68
C LEU A 382 -7.17 4.47 26.34
N LEU A 383 -8.43 4.81 26.65
CA LEU A 383 -9.41 3.89 27.20
C LEU A 383 -9.74 2.74 26.23
N MET A 384 -9.76 3.00 24.92
CA MET A 384 -9.88 1.99 23.88
C MET A 384 -8.55 1.25 23.61
N ARG A 385 -7.49 1.68 24.30
CA ARG A 385 -6.13 1.19 24.06
C ARG A 385 -5.73 1.27 22.58
N PHE A 386 -6.10 2.36 21.89
CA PHE A 386 -5.54 2.69 20.57
C PHE A 386 -4.09 3.15 20.70
N TYR A 387 -3.75 3.69 21.85
CA TYR A 387 -2.42 4.14 22.26
C TYR A 387 -2.08 3.58 23.64
N ASP A 388 -0.80 3.35 23.91
CA ASP A 388 -0.34 3.01 25.26
C ASP A 388 0.12 4.28 25.98
N VAL A 389 -0.04 4.33 27.30
CA VAL A 389 0.37 5.46 28.14
C VAL A 389 1.89 5.62 28.15
N GLU A 390 2.38 6.87 28.14
CA GLU A 390 3.82 7.13 28.28
C GLU A 390 4.25 7.15 29.76
N LYS A 391 3.39 7.69 30.61
CA LYS A 391 3.60 7.74 32.06
C LYS A 391 2.27 7.55 32.76
N GLY A 392 2.32 7.03 33.99
CA GLY A 392 1.13 6.67 34.76
C GLY A 392 0.59 5.30 34.36
N ARG A 393 -0.63 5.01 34.81
CA ARG A 393 -1.32 3.75 34.51
C ARG A 393 -2.82 3.94 34.37
N ILE A 394 -3.47 2.99 33.73
CA ILE A 394 -4.93 2.90 33.66
C ILE A 394 -5.34 1.57 34.27
N LEU A 395 -6.26 1.63 35.23
CA LEU A 395 -6.81 0.46 35.87
C LEU A 395 -8.27 0.27 35.42
N LEU A 396 -8.64 -0.97 35.14
CA LEU A 396 -10.03 -1.38 34.91
C LEU A 396 -10.39 -2.42 35.97
N GLU A 397 -11.35 -2.08 36.84
CA GLU A 397 -11.79 -2.94 37.96
C GLU A 397 -10.60 -3.41 38.82
N GLY A 398 -9.69 -2.48 39.13
CA GLY A 398 -8.49 -2.73 39.91
C GLY A 398 -7.37 -3.48 39.23
N ARG A 399 -7.49 -3.83 37.95
CA ARG A 399 -6.44 -4.48 37.20
C ARG A 399 -5.84 -3.50 36.17
N ASP A 400 -4.51 -3.55 36.01
CA ASP A 400 -3.82 -2.75 35.01
C ASP A 400 -4.28 -3.10 33.60
N TYR A 401 -4.47 -2.10 32.72
CA TYR A 401 -4.86 -2.28 31.32
C TYR A 401 -3.89 -3.18 30.54
N THR A 402 -2.62 -3.15 30.89
CA THR A 402 -1.59 -4.00 30.25
C THR A 402 -1.74 -5.49 30.59
N SER A 403 -2.54 -5.82 31.61
CA SER A 403 -2.85 -7.21 31.99
C SER A 403 -3.99 -7.84 31.17
N TYR A 404 -4.65 -7.05 30.33
CA TYR A 404 -5.70 -7.53 29.43
C TYR A 404 -5.17 -7.66 28.01
N THR A 405 -5.68 -8.63 27.26
CA THR A 405 -5.51 -8.61 25.80
C THR A 405 -6.41 -7.53 25.17
N PRO A 406 -6.09 -7.05 23.96
CA PRO A 406 -6.94 -6.10 23.25
C PRO A 406 -8.38 -6.60 23.04
N GLU A 407 -8.56 -7.91 22.84
CA GLU A 407 -9.86 -8.55 22.67
C GLU A 407 -10.67 -8.52 23.97
N GLU A 408 -10.04 -8.80 25.11
CA GLU A 408 -10.68 -8.76 26.43
C GLU A 408 -11.12 -7.35 26.80
N LEU A 409 -10.28 -6.33 26.48
CA LEU A 409 -10.64 -4.92 26.72
C LEU A 409 -11.83 -4.49 25.86
N ARG A 410 -11.84 -4.83 24.56
CA ARG A 410 -12.94 -4.45 23.65
C ARG A 410 -14.27 -5.12 23.97
N LYS A 411 -14.28 -6.24 24.68
CA LYS A 411 -15.49 -6.84 25.23
C LYS A 411 -16.05 -6.07 26.42
N ARG A 412 -15.23 -5.26 27.11
CA ARG A 412 -15.61 -4.50 28.30
C ARG A 412 -15.83 -3.03 28.02
N VAL A 413 -15.01 -2.45 27.15
CA VAL A 413 -15.03 -1.03 26.78
C VAL A 413 -15.25 -0.90 25.30
N ILE A 414 -16.27 -0.17 24.88
CA ILE A 414 -16.59 0.12 23.48
C ILE A 414 -16.75 1.62 23.27
N MET A 415 -16.49 2.11 22.06
CA MET A 415 -16.66 3.52 21.72
C MET A 415 -17.61 3.69 20.53
N VAL A 416 -18.54 4.63 20.68
CA VAL A 416 -19.33 5.19 19.59
C VAL A 416 -18.63 6.49 19.15
N PRO A 417 -17.93 6.49 17.99
CA PRO A 417 -17.16 7.64 17.57
C PRO A 417 -18.05 8.77 17.04
N GLN A 418 -17.48 9.97 16.93
CA GLN A 418 -18.15 11.14 16.36
C GLN A 418 -18.67 10.87 14.93
N THR A 419 -17.89 10.19 14.12
CA THR A 419 -18.29 9.77 12.77
C THR A 419 -18.33 8.24 12.71
N VAL A 420 -19.53 7.69 12.55
CA VAL A 420 -19.74 6.25 12.43
C VAL A 420 -19.38 5.79 11.02
N SER A 421 -18.38 4.93 10.92
CA SER A 421 -18.00 4.28 9.66
C SER A 421 -18.86 3.04 9.42
N LEU A 422 -19.52 3.01 8.26
CA LEU A 422 -20.28 1.86 7.79
C LEU A 422 -19.58 1.27 6.56
N PHE A 423 -19.73 -0.04 6.39
CA PHE A 423 -19.16 -0.77 5.26
C PHE A 423 -20.22 -0.97 4.18
N SER A 424 -19.79 -1.05 2.93
CA SER A 424 -20.67 -1.44 1.82
C SER A 424 -21.27 -2.82 2.11
N GLY A 425 -22.58 -2.93 1.95
CA GLY A 425 -23.34 -4.14 2.29
C GLY A 425 -24.72 -3.80 2.84
N THR A 426 -25.30 -4.73 3.60
CA THR A 426 -26.64 -4.60 4.19
C THR A 426 -26.61 -4.05 5.61
N ILE A 427 -27.79 -3.70 6.14
CA ILE A 427 -27.98 -3.30 7.54
C ILE A 427 -27.53 -4.44 8.45
N GLY A 428 -28.00 -5.67 8.21
CA GLY A 428 -27.67 -6.85 9.01
C GLY A 428 -26.18 -7.17 9.00
N GLU A 429 -25.52 -7.15 7.84
CA GLU A 429 -24.07 -7.35 7.73
C GLU A 429 -23.29 -6.32 8.56
N ASN A 430 -23.71 -5.06 8.50
CA ASN A 430 -23.07 -4.00 9.28
C ASN A 430 -23.26 -4.15 10.79
N LEU A 431 -24.38 -4.65 11.26
CA LEU A 431 -24.60 -4.94 12.68
C LEU A 431 -23.81 -6.17 13.14
N ARG A 432 -23.74 -7.22 12.31
CA ARG A 432 -22.98 -8.44 12.61
C ARG A 432 -21.47 -8.23 12.70
N ILE A 433 -20.92 -7.09 12.26
CA ILE A 433 -19.53 -6.73 12.54
C ILE A 433 -19.26 -6.69 14.06
N ALA A 434 -20.22 -6.23 14.85
CA ALA A 434 -20.10 -6.15 16.29
C ALA A 434 -20.41 -7.49 17.00
N ALA A 435 -21.31 -8.28 16.44
CA ALA A 435 -21.74 -9.56 16.97
C ALA A 435 -22.00 -10.56 15.82
N PRO A 436 -20.97 -11.28 15.34
CA PRO A 436 -21.07 -12.14 14.15
C PRO A 436 -22.12 -13.24 14.25
N GLU A 437 -22.34 -13.75 15.46
CA GLU A 437 -23.29 -14.85 15.75
C GLU A 437 -24.68 -14.37 16.15
N ALA A 438 -24.95 -13.05 16.12
CA ALA A 438 -26.24 -12.52 16.53
C ALA A 438 -27.37 -12.96 15.58
N SER A 439 -28.48 -13.41 16.17
CA SER A 439 -29.70 -13.75 15.42
C SER A 439 -30.38 -12.48 14.90
N ASP A 440 -31.29 -12.63 13.93
CA ASP A 440 -32.06 -11.50 13.40
C ASP A 440 -32.92 -10.84 14.48
N GLU A 441 -33.43 -11.63 15.43
CA GLU A 441 -34.18 -11.11 16.59
C GLU A 441 -33.32 -10.24 17.49
N GLU A 442 -32.07 -10.63 17.76
CA GLU A 442 -31.12 -9.82 18.55
C GLU A 442 -30.75 -8.53 17.81
N LEU A 443 -30.58 -8.60 16.48
CA LEU A 443 -30.32 -7.40 15.68
C LEU A 443 -31.52 -6.44 15.70
N LEU A 444 -32.74 -6.97 15.56
CA LEU A 444 -33.97 -6.16 15.61
C LEU A 444 -34.21 -5.58 17.02
N ALA A 445 -33.87 -6.29 18.08
CA ALA A 445 -33.94 -5.77 19.45
C ALA A 445 -32.98 -4.59 19.65
N ALA A 446 -31.72 -4.74 19.20
CA ALA A 446 -30.75 -3.64 19.27
C ALA A 446 -31.18 -2.42 18.42
N LEU A 447 -31.87 -2.65 17.29
CA LEU A 447 -32.43 -1.57 16.48
C LEU A 447 -33.66 -0.93 17.14
N GLU A 448 -34.43 -1.67 17.94
CA GLU A 448 -35.54 -1.16 18.73
C GLU A 448 -35.04 -0.22 19.83
N ASP A 449 -34.01 -0.60 20.56
CA ASP A 449 -33.37 0.21 21.60
C ASP A 449 -32.91 1.59 21.07
N VAL A 450 -32.49 1.66 19.78
CA VAL A 450 -32.10 2.92 19.13
C VAL A 450 -33.22 3.55 18.29
N ARG A 451 -34.45 3.07 18.38
CA ARG A 451 -35.61 3.58 17.62
C ARG A 451 -35.37 3.62 16.12
N LEU A 452 -34.81 2.55 15.57
CA LEU A 452 -34.54 2.39 14.12
C LEU A 452 -35.25 1.17 13.53
N LYS A 453 -35.81 0.28 14.37
CA LYS A 453 -36.46 -0.98 13.97
C LYS A 453 -37.61 -0.77 12.99
N ASP A 454 -38.54 0.16 13.28
CA ASP A 454 -39.71 0.40 12.44
C ASP A 454 -39.30 0.89 11.05
N TRP A 455 -38.28 1.76 10.98
CA TRP A 455 -37.72 2.21 9.71
C TRP A 455 -37.11 1.07 8.91
N VAL A 456 -36.36 0.16 9.58
CA VAL A 456 -35.75 -1.02 8.94
C VAL A 456 -36.82 -1.97 8.40
N LEU A 457 -37.87 -2.25 9.21
CA LEU A 457 -38.96 -3.14 8.80
C LEU A 457 -39.83 -2.54 7.69
N ALA A 458 -39.88 -1.22 7.55
CA ALA A 458 -40.55 -0.55 6.45
C ALA A 458 -39.77 -0.62 5.12
N GLN A 459 -38.50 -1.04 5.16
CA GLN A 459 -37.73 -1.26 3.93
C GLN A 459 -38.14 -2.59 3.27
N PRO A 460 -38.21 -2.64 1.91
CA PRO A 460 -38.64 -3.87 1.21
C PRO A 460 -37.84 -5.13 1.54
N GLN A 461 -36.59 -4.97 1.94
CA GLN A 461 -35.65 -6.05 2.25
C GLN A 461 -35.30 -6.15 3.74
N GLY A 462 -35.92 -5.33 4.62
CA GLY A 462 -35.65 -5.37 6.06
C GLY A 462 -34.15 -5.23 6.39
N LEU A 463 -33.60 -6.20 7.14
CA LEU A 463 -32.17 -6.26 7.49
C LEU A 463 -31.25 -6.44 6.29
N ASP A 464 -31.73 -6.98 5.17
CA ASP A 464 -30.95 -7.19 3.93
C ASP A 464 -30.93 -5.92 3.04
N THR A 465 -31.50 -4.81 3.51
CA THR A 465 -31.45 -3.54 2.80
C THR A 465 -30.03 -3.04 2.64
N ALA A 466 -29.61 -2.82 1.39
CA ALA A 466 -28.28 -2.31 1.05
C ALA A 466 -28.17 -0.81 1.39
N ILE A 467 -27.13 -0.46 2.18
CA ILE A 467 -26.93 0.90 2.68
C ILE A 467 -26.01 1.78 1.81
N GLY A 468 -25.44 1.21 0.74
CA GLY A 468 -24.49 1.91 -0.16
C GLY A 468 -23.09 2.08 0.44
N ASP A 469 -22.21 2.69 -0.35
CA ASP A 469 -20.82 2.89 0.08
C ASP A 469 -20.75 3.87 1.25
N GLY A 470 -20.12 3.43 2.35
CA GLY A 470 -19.99 4.21 3.57
C GLY A 470 -21.33 4.58 4.23
N GLY A 471 -22.41 3.87 3.90
CA GLY A 471 -23.75 4.19 4.41
C GLY A 471 -24.37 5.43 3.72
N SER A 472 -24.04 5.70 2.46
CA SER A 472 -24.49 6.90 1.71
C SER A 472 -26.00 7.01 1.57
N LYS A 473 -26.74 5.89 1.69
CA LYS A 473 -28.21 5.89 1.64
C LYS A 473 -28.88 6.17 2.98
N LEU A 474 -28.11 6.28 4.07
CA LEU A 474 -28.62 6.59 5.39
C LEU A 474 -28.48 8.07 5.73
N SER A 475 -29.43 8.61 6.51
CA SER A 475 -29.28 9.95 7.10
C SER A 475 -28.16 9.96 8.15
N GLY A 476 -27.70 11.16 8.56
CA GLY A 476 -26.71 11.31 9.64
C GLY A 476 -27.16 10.64 10.95
N GLY A 477 -28.42 10.87 11.34
CA GLY A 477 -29.03 10.26 12.53
C GLY A 477 -29.13 8.75 12.44
N GLN A 478 -29.53 8.20 11.29
CA GLN A 478 -29.58 6.76 11.09
C GLN A 478 -28.21 6.11 11.17
N ARG A 479 -27.17 6.72 10.59
CA ARG A 479 -25.78 6.23 10.72
C ARG A 479 -25.34 6.21 12.18
N GLN A 480 -25.65 7.24 12.96
CA GLN A 480 -25.29 7.33 14.36
C GLN A 480 -26.02 6.26 15.20
N LYS A 481 -27.32 6.08 14.97
CA LYS A 481 -28.11 5.01 15.59
C LYS A 481 -27.56 3.62 15.27
N MET A 482 -27.09 3.37 14.05
CA MET A 482 -26.40 2.12 13.69
C MET A 482 -25.12 1.92 14.50
N GLY A 483 -24.35 2.98 14.76
CA GLY A 483 -23.16 2.95 15.63
C GLY A 483 -23.51 2.57 17.09
N ILE A 484 -24.58 3.15 17.61
CA ILE A 484 -25.07 2.83 18.96
C ILE A 484 -25.58 1.37 19.02
N ALA A 485 -26.36 0.92 18.04
CA ALA A 485 -26.84 -0.48 17.95
C ALA A 485 -25.66 -1.47 17.93
N ARG A 486 -24.58 -1.17 17.22
CA ARG A 486 -23.34 -1.97 17.28
C ARG A 486 -22.76 -2.03 18.69
N ALA A 487 -22.70 -0.89 19.40
CA ALA A 487 -22.17 -0.85 20.74
C ALA A 487 -23.03 -1.68 21.72
N LEU A 488 -24.35 -1.66 21.57
CA LEU A 488 -25.30 -2.49 22.34
C LEU A 488 -25.12 -3.99 22.09
N LEU A 489 -24.93 -4.38 20.83
CA LEU A 489 -24.70 -5.78 20.43
C LEU A 489 -23.39 -6.33 21.03
N CYS A 490 -22.36 -5.49 21.23
CA CYS A 490 -21.13 -5.91 21.92
C CYS A 490 -21.36 -6.27 23.40
N ARG A 491 -22.47 -5.88 24.01
CA ARG A 491 -22.79 -6.09 25.44
C ARG A 491 -21.71 -5.57 26.40
N ALA A 492 -20.92 -4.58 25.95
CA ALA A 492 -19.88 -3.97 26.75
C ALA A 492 -20.47 -3.23 27.96
N GLU A 493 -19.73 -3.21 29.06
CA GLU A 493 -20.17 -2.57 30.31
C GLU A 493 -19.88 -1.07 30.31
N TYR A 494 -18.78 -0.66 29.65
CA TYR A 494 -18.36 0.73 29.55
C TYR A 494 -18.54 1.19 28.12
N ILE A 495 -19.36 2.23 27.91
CA ILE A 495 -19.63 2.78 26.58
C ILE A 495 -19.14 4.23 26.54
N ILE A 496 -18.24 4.54 25.61
CA ILE A 496 -17.73 5.88 25.36
C ILE A 496 -18.51 6.50 24.22
N PHE A 497 -19.09 7.66 24.42
CA PHE A 497 -19.74 8.48 23.38
C PHE A 497 -18.88 9.69 23.08
N ASP A 498 -18.27 9.77 21.89
CA ASP A 498 -17.43 10.89 21.48
C ASP A 498 -18.21 11.80 20.50
N GLU A 499 -18.73 12.93 21.03
CA GLU A 499 -19.49 13.97 20.28
C GLU A 499 -20.53 13.42 19.30
N SER A 500 -21.26 12.39 19.69
CA SER A 500 -22.08 11.52 18.83
C SER A 500 -23.22 12.20 18.06
N THR A 501 -23.46 13.51 18.21
CA THR A 501 -24.60 14.22 17.61
C THR A 501 -24.23 15.49 16.85
N SER A 502 -22.95 15.75 16.63
CA SER A 502 -22.48 17.01 16.03
C SER A 502 -22.90 17.26 14.58
N SER A 503 -23.41 16.24 13.88
CA SER A 503 -23.79 16.30 12.45
C SER A 503 -25.22 15.79 12.19
N VAL A 504 -26.10 15.84 13.19
CA VAL A 504 -27.45 15.26 13.17
C VAL A 504 -28.49 16.36 13.31
N ASP A 505 -29.66 16.20 12.70
CA ASP A 505 -30.81 17.09 12.88
C ASP A 505 -31.35 17.03 14.32
N LEU A 506 -32.04 18.09 14.74
CA LEU A 506 -32.51 18.26 16.13
C LEU A 506 -33.46 17.16 16.62
N GLU A 507 -34.28 16.58 15.74
CA GLU A 507 -35.21 15.52 16.09
C GLU A 507 -34.46 14.20 16.34
N SER A 508 -33.64 13.78 15.39
CA SER A 508 -32.77 12.60 15.55
C SER A 508 -31.81 12.74 16.73
N GLU A 509 -31.33 13.96 16.99
CA GLU A 509 -30.49 14.24 18.15
C GLU A 509 -31.21 13.94 19.47
N ARG A 510 -32.44 14.44 19.64
CA ARG A 510 -33.25 14.19 20.86
C ARG A 510 -33.50 12.69 21.05
N GLU A 511 -33.80 11.98 19.97
CA GLU A 511 -34.01 10.53 20.04
C GLU A 511 -32.74 9.79 20.46
N ILE A 512 -31.58 10.16 19.94
CA ILE A 512 -30.27 9.59 20.31
C ILE A 512 -30.01 9.83 21.81
N TRP A 513 -30.25 11.05 22.30
CA TRP A 513 -30.02 11.35 23.72
C TRP A 513 -30.98 10.59 24.63
N ASN A 514 -32.26 10.44 24.28
CA ASN A 514 -33.19 9.62 25.03
C ASN A 514 -32.71 8.16 25.12
N CYS A 515 -32.17 7.60 24.04
CA CYS A 515 -31.56 6.26 24.06
C CYS A 515 -30.34 6.20 24.98
N ILE A 516 -29.47 7.22 24.96
CA ILE A 516 -28.29 7.30 25.86
C ILE A 516 -28.72 7.41 27.33
N ASP A 517 -29.73 8.19 27.64
CA ASP A 517 -30.27 8.33 29.02
C ASP A 517 -30.90 7.01 29.51
N GLU A 518 -31.58 6.25 28.64
CA GLU A 518 -32.09 4.92 28.96
C GLU A 518 -30.92 3.94 29.25
N LEU A 519 -29.85 4.00 28.44
CA LEU A 519 -28.64 3.19 28.64
C LEU A 519 -27.88 3.53 29.93
N ALA A 520 -27.90 4.79 30.37
CA ALA A 520 -27.25 5.24 31.58
C ALA A 520 -27.79 4.53 32.84
N GLN A 521 -29.00 3.97 32.77
CA GLN A 521 -29.61 3.24 33.89
C GLN A 521 -29.02 1.84 34.09
N THR A 522 -28.39 1.27 33.07
CA THR A 522 -27.93 -0.13 33.05
C THR A 522 -26.46 -0.29 32.75
N ARG A 523 -25.78 0.75 32.26
CA ARG A 523 -24.39 0.74 31.78
C ARG A 523 -23.59 1.89 32.38
N THR A 524 -22.26 1.76 32.33
CA THR A 524 -21.34 2.85 32.65
C THR A 524 -21.08 3.66 31.40
N LEU A 525 -21.42 4.95 31.45
CA LEU A 525 -21.26 5.82 30.29
C LEU A 525 -20.15 6.83 30.51
N ILE A 526 -19.35 7.05 29.44
CA ILE A 526 -18.34 8.08 29.36
C ILE A 526 -18.73 9.00 28.22
N ILE A 527 -19.14 10.21 28.51
CA ILE A 527 -19.70 11.15 27.52
C ILE A 527 -18.69 12.26 27.26
N ILE A 528 -18.22 12.37 26.05
CA ILE A 528 -17.42 13.49 25.57
C ILE A 528 -18.36 14.41 24.80
N SER A 529 -18.68 15.56 25.38
CA SER A 529 -19.60 16.54 24.77
C SER A 529 -19.26 17.96 25.22
N HIS A 530 -19.66 18.92 24.41
CA HIS A 530 -19.65 20.35 24.75
C HIS A 530 -21.07 20.91 24.93
N ARG A 531 -22.10 20.04 24.93
CA ARG A 531 -23.51 20.45 25.04
C ARG A 531 -24.03 20.28 26.44
N LEU A 532 -24.59 21.36 26.99
CA LEU A 532 -25.11 21.42 28.38
C LEU A 532 -26.15 20.33 28.66
N SER A 533 -27.13 20.17 27.76
CA SER A 533 -28.23 19.21 27.93
C SER A 533 -27.76 17.78 28.18
N THR A 534 -26.56 17.48 27.70
CA THR A 534 -25.96 16.15 27.76
C THR A 534 -25.19 15.91 29.06
N ILE A 535 -24.49 16.94 29.52
CA ILE A 535 -23.55 16.82 30.65
C ILE A 535 -24.16 17.12 32.01
N GLN A 536 -25.27 17.83 32.05
CA GLN A 536 -25.92 18.25 33.31
C GLN A 536 -26.44 17.09 34.16
N ASN A 537 -26.77 15.95 33.52
CA ASN A 537 -27.25 14.73 34.19
C ASN A 537 -26.12 13.77 34.56
N ALA A 538 -24.86 14.07 34.22
CA ALA A 538 -23.73 13.23 34.57
C ALA A 538 -23.48 13.24 36.09
N GLY A 539 -23.23 12.05 36.65
CA GLY A 539 -22.91 11.92 38.08
C GLY A 539 -21.58 12.59 38.44
N ARG A 540 -20.63 12.64 37.48
CA ARG A 540 -19.34 13.31 37.64
C ARG A 540 -18.89 13.95 36.33
N ILE A 541 -18.38 15.16 36.42
CA ILE A 541 -17.92 15.97 35.29
C ILE A 541 -16.46 16.33 35.52
N TYR A 542 -15.60 16.05 34.51
CA TYR A 542 -14.21 16.49 34.48
C TYR A 542 -14.04 17.53 33.36
N VAL A 543 -13.51 18.69 33.76
CA VAL A 543 -13.24 19.80 32.83
C VAL A 543 -11.76 19.76 32.44
N LEU A 544 -11.48 19.54 31.18
CA LEU A 544 -10.11 19.49 30.66
C LEU A 544 -9.70 20.83 30.06
N GLU A 545 -8.52 21.28 30.45
CA GLU A 545 -7.83 22.43 29.85
C GLU A 545 -6.35 22.13 29.60
N ASN A 546 -5.88 22.32 28.38
CA ASN A 546 -4.47 22.15 28.00
C ASN A 546 -3.86 20.79 28.43
N GLY A 547 -4.66 19.73 28.37
CA GLY A 547 -4.25 18.36 28.71
C GLY A 547 -4.20 18.07 30.20
N ARG A 548 -4.85 18.87 31.07
CA ARG A 548 -4.97 18.67 32.52
C ARG A 548 -6.42 18.72 32.94
N ILE A 549 -6.75 18.11 34.07
CA ILE A 549 -8.03 18.34 34.77
C ILE A 549 -7.94 19.70 35.45
N ALA A 550 -8.79 20.62 35.02
CA ALA A 550 -8.88 21.95 35.58
C ALA A 550 -9.94 22.02 36.70
N GLU A 551 -11.07 21.34 36.52
CA GLU A 551 -12.17 21.30 37.48
C GLU A 551 -12.81 19.90 37.48
N GLU A 552 -13.35 19.48 38.62
CA GLU A 552 -14.14 18.26 38.76
C GLU A 552 -15.29 18.47 39.76
N GLY A 553 -16.41 17.78 39.51
CA GLY A 553 -17.58 17.85 40.40
C GLY A 553 -18.88 17.54 39.68
N GLY A 554 -20.00 17.70 40.37
CA GLY A 554 -21.33 17.64 39.79
C GLY A 554 -21.72 18.96 39.10
N HIS A 555 -22.71 18.91 38.18
CA HIS A 555 -23.21 20.11 37.48
C HIS A 555 -23.53 21.27 38.44
N GLY A 556 -24.29 21.00 39.49
CA GLY A 556 -24.70 22.03 40.46
C GLY A 556 -23.53 22.63 41.26
N GLU A 557 -22.46 21.90 41.51
CA GLU A 557 -21.24 22.38 42.14
C GLU A 557 -20.43 23.27 41.23
N LEU A 558 -20.16 22.79 40.00
CA LEU A 558 -19.37 23.49 39.00
C LEU A 558 -20.03 24.79 38.54
N MET A 559 -21.37 24.85 38.50
CA MET A 559 -22.11 26.08 38.19
C MET A 559 -21.99 27.16 39.24
N LYS A 560 -21.74 26.79 40.53
CA LYS A 560 -21.52 27.74 41.63
C LYS A 560 -20.12 28.35 41.60
N HIS A 561 -19.16 27.63 41.07
CA HIS A 561 -17.81 28.12 40.85
C HIS A 561 -17.77 28.98 39.56
N HIS A 562 -17.20 30.18 39.61
CA HIS A 562 -17.03 31.03 38.43
C HIS A 562 -15.82 30.55 37.55
N GLY A 563 -15.77 29.25 37.33
CA GLY A 563 -14.67 28.57 36.66
C GLY A 563 -14.82 28.40 35.14
N LEU A 564 -14.02 27.50 34.60
CA LEU A 564 -14.00 27.18 33.15
C LEU A 564 -15.32 26.51 32.74
N TYR A 565 -15.87 25.59 33.57
CA TYR A 565 -17.13 24.91 33.29
C TYR A 565 -18.25 25.90 32.99
N ARG A 566 -18.46 26.89 33.84
CA ARG A 566 -19.51 27.91 33.64
C ARG A 566 -19.32 28.77 32.40
N ARG A 567 -18.11 28.87 31.88
CA ARG A 567 -17.83 29.60 30.62
C ARG A 567 -18.06 28.75 29.39
N LEU A 568 -18.01 27.44 29.53
CA LEU A 568 -18.20 26.48 28.44
C LEU A 568 -19.68 26.12 28.23
N VAL A 569 -20.46 26.29 29.27
CA VAL A 569 -21.88 26.00 29.37
C VAL A 569 -22.69 27.28 29.38
#